data_2c2ce4953ddfef385db259947f7b511d
#
_entry.id   2c2ce4953ddfef385db259947f7b511d
#
_cell.length_a   1.000
_cell.length_b   1.000
_cell.length_c   1.000
_cell.angle_alpha   90.00
_cell.angle_beta   90.00
_cell.angle_gamma   90.00
#
_symmetry.space_group_name_H-M   'P 1'
#
loop_
_entity.id
_entity.type
_entity.pdbx_description
1 polymer ?
#
loop_
_entity_poly.entity_id
_entity_poly.type
_entity_poly.pdbx_seq_one_letter_code
_entity_poly.pdbx_strand_id
1 'polypeptide(L)'
;MKKKVITIVCILCAVLLIAGLAVFNHLSGRVPQNPAGTVGNTAGNLYNNGLFCENDGYVYFANAYDSSSLYRMRPDESEMEKMAYTEMASINADSKYLYFYQGGSGSGTGLGFVLSTTGIYRMNKNKANDTFCLDRVNGKYVLLADNDVYYTCSSDSVSLKKVSTDGKSKETLLDLDILPVSVQNSTFYYLNNEENLHLMALDLKTKTSRQVLAEDVYMPIIEGSTVYGIDIHDNYSLISLNTTDGSKTLLDTGRIDLINVTDSYIYYQTSGSTPQLKRIRRDGSDMEVVAEGAYSNINATSQYVYFTKFGSSTPVYKTPVSGPVNVTTFDRASQAAIAEINKNLK
;
A
#
# COMPACT_ATOMS: atom_id res chain seq x y z
N MET A 1 -43.41 -51.67 2.97
CA MET A 1 -43.20 -50.65 1.94
C MET A 1 -42.94 -49.24 2.53
N LYS A 2 -43.78 -48.67 3.40
CA LYS A 2 -43.62 -47.29 3.95
C LYS A 2 -42.23 -47.01 4.60
N LYS A 3 -41.70 -47.92 5.43
CA LYS A 3 -40.38 -47.74 6.08
C LYS A 3 -39.21 -47.65 5.08
N LYS A 4 -39.18 -48.46 4.02
CA LYS A 4 -38.15 -48.42 2.99
C LYS A 4 -38.18 -47.08 2.19
N VAL A 5 -39.38 -46.57 1.91
CA VAL A 5 -39.55 -45.27 1.23
C VAL A 5 -39.02 -44.11 2.09
N ILE A 6 -39.36 -44.13 3.39
CA ILE A 6 -38.88 -43.10 4.34
C ILE A 6 -37.33 -43.15 4.42
N THR A 7 -36.74 -44.36 4.52
CA THR A 7 -35.27 -44.49 4.55
C THR A 7 -34.61 -43.94 3.28
N ILE A 8 -35.16 -44.21 2.10
CA ILE A 8 -34.66 -43.71 0.82
C ILE A 8 -34.76 -42.17 0.76
N VAL A 9 -35.89 -41.62 1.20
CA VAL A 9 -36.07 -40.15 1.26
C VAL A 9 -35.07 -39.51 2.20
N CYS A 10 -34.85 -40.08 3.40
CA CYS A 10 -33.86 -39.55 4.35
C CYS A 10 -32.43 -39.61 3.79
N ILE A 11 -32.05 -40.67 3.07
CA ILE A 11 -30.74 -40.79 2.43
C ILE A 11 -30.59 -39.74 1.33
N LEU A 12 -31.60 -39.54 0.49
CA LEU A 12 -31.60 -38.50 -0.54
C LEU A 12 -31.46 -37.08 0.04
N CYS A 13 -32.20 -36.78 1.10
CA CYS A 13 -32.09 -35.49 1.79
C CYS A 13 -30.68 -35.28 2.39
N ALA A 14 -30.09 -36.32 2.99
CA ALA A 14 -28.73 -36.25 3.54
C ALA A 14 -27.68 -36.00 2.43
N VAL A 15 -27.80 -36.69 1.29
CA VAL A 15 -26.90 -36.49 0.13
C VAL A 15 -27.03 -35.10 -0.44
N LEU A 16 -28.27 -34.57 -0.59
CA LEU A 16 -28.50 -33.21 -1.06
C LEU A 16 -27.94 -32.18 -0.08
N LEU A 17 -28.04 -32.42 1.21
CA LEU A 17 -27.51 -31.53 2.25
C LEU A 17 -25.98 -31.52 2.25
N ILE A 18 -25.34 -32.67 2.11
CA ILE A 18 -23.88 -32.79 1.99
C ILE A 18 -23.39 -32.12 0.69
N ALA A 19 -24.06 -32.36 -0.43
CA ALA A 19 -23.74 -31.71 -1.69
C ALA A 19 -23.93 -30.18 -1.62
N GLY A 20 -25.01 -29.70 -0.99
CA GLY A 20 -25.26 -28.29 -0.73
C GLY A 20 -24.16 -27.64 0.14
N LEU A 21 -23.77 -28.33 1.22
CA LEU A 21 -22.67 -27.89 2.08
C LEU A 21 -21.32 -27.87 1.32
N ALA A 22 -21.05 -28.87 0.50
CA ALA A 22 -19.82 -28.92 -0.31
C ALA A 22 -19.77 -27.77 -1.34
N VAL A 23 -20.89 -27.51 -2.02
CA VAL A 23 -21.02 -26.38 -2.94
C VAL A 23 -20.90 -25.04 -2.20
N PHE A 24 -21.56 -24.89 -1.07
CA PHE A 24 -21.48 -23.70 -0.22
C PHE A 24 -20.04 -23.44 0.24
N ASN A 25 -19.35 -24.45 0.76
CA ASN A 25 -17.95 -24.35 1.18
C ASN A 25 -17.04 -24.01 -0.02
N HIS A 26 -17.27 -24.60 -1.18
CA HIS A 26 -16.51 -24.29 -2.39
C HIS A 26 -16.71 -22.85 -2.85
N LEU A 27 -17.93 -22.34 -2.82
CA LEU A 27 -18.26 -20.97 -3.23
C LEU A 27 -17.81 -19.94 -2.19
N SER A 28 -18.00 -20.21 -0.90
CA SER A 28 -17.60 -19.31 0.19
C SER A 28 -16.08 -19.18 0.34
N GLY A 29 -15.32 -20.21 -0.05
CA GLY A 29 -13.85 -20.20 -0.09
C GLY A 29 -13.25 -19.48 -1.29
N ARG A 30 -14.05 -19.04 -2.27
CA ARG A 30 -13.53 -18.32 -3.43
C ARG A 30 -13.19 -16.89 -3.06
N VAL A 31 -12.01 -16.44 -3.51
CA VAL A 31 -11.64 -15.02 -3.50
C VAL A 31 -12.46 -14.36 -4.61
N PRO A 32 -13.27 -13.34 -4.31
CA PRO A 32 -14.02 -12.63 -5.33
C PRO A 32 -13.07 -11.92 -6.29
N GLN A 33 -13.52 -11.76 -7.53
CA GLN A 33 -12.82 -10.95 -8.51
C GLN A 33 -13.10 -9.47 -8.23
N ASN A 34 -12.07 -8.65 -8.30
CA ASN A 34 -12.19 -7.21 -8.21
C ASN A 34 -12.73 -6.61 -9.51
N PRO A 35 -13.47 -5.51 -9.47
CA PRO A 35 -13.79 -4.72 -10.64
C PRO A 35 -12.53 -4.27 -11.38
N ALA A 36 -12.61 -4.12 -12.71
CA ALA A 36 -11.52 -3.55 -13.49
C ALA A 36 -11.20 -2.12 -13.02
N GLY A 37 -9.92 -1.78 -12.93
CA GLY A 37 -9.44 -0.50 -12.42
C GLY A 37 -9.35 -0.42 -10.90
N THR A 38 -9.53 -1.54 -10.17
CA THR A 38 -9.30 -1.57 -8.72
C THR A 38 -7.83 -1.25 -8.42
N VAL A 39 -7.61 -0.27 -7.54
CA VAL A 39 -6.30 0.12 -7.02
C VAL A 39 -6.33 -0.02 -5.50
N GLY A 40 -5.34 -0.71 -4.95
CA GLY A 40 -5.32 -1.07 -3.52
C GLY A 40 -4.91 0.05 -2.58
N ASN A 41 -4.00 0.93 -3.03
CA ASN A 41 -3.55 2.13 -2.30
C ASN A 41 -2.95 3.13 -3.29
N THR A 42 -2.79 4.38 -2.88
CA THR A 42 -2.20 5.41 -3.73
C THR A 42 -0.68 5.21 -3.90
N ALA A 43 -0.14 5.59 -5.05
CA ALA A 43 1.31 5.52 -5.30
C ALA A 43 2.09 6.35 -4.26
N GLY A 44 1.59 7.53 -3.90
CA GLY A 44 2.21 8.38 -2.90
C GLY A 44 2.31 7.72 -1.52
N ASN A 45 1.27 7.03 -1.06
CA ASN A 45 1.33 6.26 0.19
C ASN A 45 2.33 5.10 0.07
N LEU A 46 2.32 4.36 -1.05
CA LEU A 46 3.22 3.23 -1.25
C LEU A 46 4.69 3.66 -1.30
N TYR A 47 5.03 4.79 -1.91
CA TYR A 47 6.37 5.37 -1.84
C TYR A 47 6.79 5.73 -0.41
N ASN A 48 5.83 6.06 0.42
CA ASN A 48 5.99 6.38 1.83
C ASN A 48 5.71 5.16 2.74
N ASN A 49 6.15 3.97 2.31
CA ASN A 49 6.04 2.67 2.97
C ASN A 49 4.61 2.11 3.08
N GLY A 50 3.57 2.80 2.55
CA GLY A 50 2.19 2.33 2.55
C GLY A 50 1.68 1.98 3.96
N LEU A 51 2.00 2.82 4.95
CA LEU A 51 1.64 2.59 6.34
C LEU A 51 0.17 2.85 6.63
N PHE A 52 -0.51 3.59 5.75
CA PHE A 52 -1.94 3.88 5.81
C PHE A 52 -2.59 3.53 4.47
N CYS A 53 -3.80 2.96 4.55
CA CYS A 53 -4.63 2.62 3.41
C CYS A 53 -6.09 2.88 3.77
N GLU A 54 -6.76 3.76 3.05
CA GLU A 54 -8.20 4.01 3.23
C GLU A 54 -9.01 3.24 2.20
N ASN A 55 -10.01 2.50 2.67
CA ASN A 55 -10.90 1.73 1.81
C ASN A 55 -12.23 1.45 2.51
N ASP A 56 -13.36 1.59 1.79
CA ASP A 56 -14.72 1.30 2.27
C ASP A 56 -15.07 1.98 3.60
N GLY A 57 -14.65 3.25 3.79
CA GLY A 57 -14.94 4.06 4.97
C GLY A 57 -14.16 3.65 6.22
N TYR A 58 -13.07 2.91 6.06
CA TYR A 58 -12.09 2.61 7.09
C TYR A 58 -10.68 2.97 6.63
N VAL A 59 -9.85 3.37 7.59
CA VAL A 59 -8.41 3.52 7.44
C VAL A 59 -7.73 2.35 8.14
N TYR A 60 -6.98 1.56 7.38
CA TYR A 60 -6.12 0.48 7.88
C TYR A 60 -4.71 1.01 8.00
N PHE A 61 -4.04 0.79 9.14
CA PHE A 61 -2.72 1.36 9.34
C PHE A 61 -1.81 0.49 10.22
N ALA A 62 -0.51 0.63 9.99
CA ALA A 62 0.54 0.06 10.82
C ALA A 62 0.77 0.99 12.02
N ASN A 63 0.35 0.57 13.21
CA ASN A 63 0.49 1.38 14.41
C ASN A 63 1.91 1.35 14.96
N ALA A 64 2.67 2.41 14.72
CA ALA A 64 4.06 2.54 15.17
C ALA A 64 4.23 2.46 16.70
N TYR A 65 3.20 2.80 17.48
CA TYR A 65 3.23 2.70 18.95
C TYR A 65 3.02 1.26 19.46
N ASP A 66 2.71 0.32 18.56
CA ASP A 66 2.49 -1.10 18.87
C ASP A 66 3.23 -1.99 17.86
N SER A 67 4.53 -1.75 17.69
CA SER A 67 5.42 -2.53 16.82
C SER A 67 4.89 -2.68 15.38
N SER A 68 4.29 -1.63 14.82
CA SER A 68 3.66 -1.62 13.49
C SER A 68 2.60 -2.69 13.29
N SER A 69 1.93 -3.11 14.37
CA SER A 69 0.76 -4.00 14.33
C SER A 69 -0.37 -3.35 13.53
N LEU A 70 -1.20 -4.17 12.88
CA LEU A 70 -2.33 -3.69 12.09
C LEU A 70 -3.48 -3.22 12.98
N TYR A 71 -3.92 -2.01 12.71
CA TYR A 71 -5.12 -1.40 13.28
C TYR A 71 -6.07 -0.93 12.18
N ARG A 72 -7.33 -0.74 12.52
CA ARG A 72 -8.29 0.00 11.70
C ARG A 72 -8.99 1.08 12.53
N MET A 73 -9.50 2.10 11.84
CA MET A 73 -10.27 3.20 12.40
C MET A 73 -11.18 3.80 11.33
N ARG A 74 -12.10 4.68 11.72
CA ARG A 74 -12.79 5.56 10.77
C ARG A 74 -11.82 6.68 10.31
N PRO A 75 -12.09 7.36 9.17
CA PRO A 75 -11.26 8.49 8.71
C PRO A 75 -11.14 9.63 9.74
N ASP A 76 -12.14 9.81 10.63
CA ASP A 76 -12.15 10.78 11.74
C ASP A 76 -11.42 10.25 13.00
N GLU A 77 -10.71 9.13 12.88
CA GLU A 77 -9.99 8.42 13.94
C GLU A 77 -10.89 7.81 15.03
N SER A 78 -12.20 7.74 14.82
CA SER A 78 -13.09 6.99 15.69
C SER A 78 -13.03 5.47 15.44
N GLU A 79 -13.67 4.69 16.30
CA GLU A 79 -13.77 3.22 16.19
C GLU A 79 -12.41 2.51 15.98
N MET A 80 -11.38 3.00 16.67
CA MET A 80 -10.03 2.43 16.55
C MET A 80 -9.93 1.09 17.24
N GLU A 81 -9.46 0.07 16.50
CA GLU A 81 -9.28 -1.28 17.03
C GLU A 81 -8.07 -1.98 16.41
N LYS A 82 -7.41 -2.84 17.20
CA LYS A 82 -6.34 -3.72 16.72
C LYS A 82 -6.91 -4.89 15.95
N MET A 83 -6.35 -5.16 14.77
CA MET A 83 -6.76 -6.29 13.92
C MET A 83 -5.78 -7.46 13.98
N ALA A 84 -4.48 -7.20 14.00
CA ALA A 84 -3.46 -8.25 14.01
C ALA A 84 -2.18 -7.80 14.71
N TYR A 85 -1.43 -8.78 15.24
CA TYR A 85 -0.16 -8.58 15.98
C TYR A 85 1.07 -8.72 15.08
N THR A 86 0.99 -8.27 13.84
CA THR A 86 2.05 -8.50 12.85
C THR A 86 2.53 -7.18 12.31
N GLU A 87 3.85 -7.00 12.24
CA GLU A 87 4.47 -5.87 11.56
C GLU A 87 4.11 -5.86 10.09
N MET A 88 3.54 -4.76 9.61
CA MET A 88 3.03 -4.61 8.25
C MET A 88 3.56 -3.35 7.58
N ALA A 89 3.76 -3.46 6.26
CA ALA A 89 4.07 -2.35 5.38
C ALA A 89 3.42 -2.55 4.00
N SER A 90 3.38 -1.50 3.20
CA SER A 90 2.77 -1.52 1.87
C SER A 90 1.33 -2.07 1.90
N ILE A 91 0.50 -1.54 2.82
CA ILE A 91 -0.89 -1.96 3.00
C ILE A 91 -1.71 -1.54 1.78
N ASN A 92 -2.42 -2.49 1.20
CA ASN A 92 -3.40 -2.31 0.13
C ASN A 92 -4.72 -2.94 0.55
N ALA A 93 -5.83 -2.47 -0.02
CA ALA A 93 -7.15 -3.01 0.27
C ALA A 93 -8.01 -3.14 -0.98
N ASP A 94 -8.80 -4.21 -1.05
CA ASP A 94 -9.97 -4.30 -1.93
C ASP A 94 -11.27 -4.32 -1.09
N SER A 95 -12.39 -4.65 -1.69
CA SER A 95 -13.68 -4.69 -0.99
C SER A 95 -13.72 -5.72 0.17
N LYS A 96 -12.91 -6.76 0.16
CA LYS A 96 -12.96 -7.87 1.13
C LYS A 96 -11.67 -8.11 1.88
N TYR A 97 -10.52 -7.85 1.26
CA TYR A 97 -9.20 -8.22 1.77
C TYR A 97 -8.25 -7.05 1.88
N LEU A 98 -7.26 -7.22 2.77
CA LEU A 98 -6.02 -6.45 2.80
C LEU A 98 -4.90 -7.28 2.16
N TYR A 99 -3.98 -6.59 1.48
CA TYR A 99 -2.76 -7.16 0.91
C TYR A 99 -1.58 -6.35 1.39
N PHE A 100 -0.55 -6.99 1.90
CA PHE A 100 0.56 -6.29 2.54
C PHE A 100 1.84 -7.13 2.53
N TYR A 101 2.94 -6.47 2.77
CA TYR A 101 4.18 -7.12 3.16
C TYR A 101 4.19 -7.31 4.67
N GLN A 102 4.48 -8.54 5.09
CA GLN A 102 4.74 -8.88 6.48
C GLN A 102 6.22 -9.07 6.68
N GLY A 103 6.84 -8.24 7.53
CA GLY A 103 8.19 -8.44 8.02
C GLY A 103 8.24 -9.59 9.03
N GLY A 104 9.36 -10.28 9.12
CA GLY A 104 9.57 -11.25 10.18
C GLY A 104 10.08 -10.54 11.42
N SER A 105 9.30 -10.43 12.48
CA SER A 105 9.83 -10.16 13.83
C SER A 105 10.47 -11.43 14.39
N GLY A 106 11.50 -11.91 13.74
CA GLY A 106 12.29 -13.04 14.21
C GLY A 106 13.40 -12.57 15.15
N SER A 107 13.09 -12.14 16.34
CA SER A 107 14.05 -12.16 17.44
C SER A 107 14.16 -13.60 17.94
N GLY A 108 14.75 -14.49 17.13
CA GLY A 108 14.87 -15.88 17.51
C GLY A 108 16.20 -16.44 17.07
N THR A 109 17.09 -16.67 18.03
CA THR A 109 18.17 -17.66 17.88
C THR A 109 17.55 -19.07 17.83
N GLY A 110 17.92 -19.91 16.87
CA GLY A 110 17.44 -21.29 16.75
C GLY A 110 16.31 -21.50 15.77
N LEU A 111 15.27 -22.26 16.14
CA LEU A 111 14.12 -22.62 15.29
C LEU A 111 13.33 -21.43 14.70
N GLY A 112 13.49 -20.22 15.25
CA GLY A 112 12.86 -18.99 14.71
C GLY A 112 13.27 -18.67 13.27
N PHE A 113 14.45 -19.09 12.82
CA PHE A 113 14.90 -18.92 11.42
C PHE A 113 14.08 -19.80 10.46
N VAL A 114 13.66 -20.99 10.90
CA VAL A 114 12.89 -21.93 10.08
C VAL A 114 11.41 -21.51 10.01
N LEU A 115 10.95 -20.70 10.95
CA LEU A 115 9.56 -20.23 11.06
C LEU A 115 9.38 -18.79 10.57
N SER A 116 10.32 -18.27 9.75
CA SER A 116 10.16 -16.93 9.17
C SER A 116 8.78 -16.77 8.53
N THR A 117 8.04 -15.78 9.01
CA THR A 117 6.70 -15.43 8.48
C THR A 117 6.77 -14.32 7.46
N THR A 118 7.98 -13.94 7.02
CA THR A 118 8.21 -12.90 6.02
C THR A 118 7.57 -13.26 4.69
N GLY A 119 6.84 -12.33 4.07
CA GLY A 119 6.21 -12.59 2.77
C GLY A 119 5.13 -11.58 2.39
N ILE A 120 4.48 -11.89 1.27
CA ILE A 120 3.30 -11.17 0.77
C ILE A 120 2.06 -11.93 1.25
N TYR A 121 1.18 -11.20 1.90
CA TYR A 121 0.00 -11.80 2.53
C TYR A 121 -1.30 -11.13 2.08
N ARG A 122 -2.36 -11.91 2.16
CA ARG A 122 -3.74 -11.47 2.08
C ARG A 122 -4.45 -11.78 3.41
N MET A 123 -5.22 -10.84 3.95
CA MET A 123 -6.01 -11.00 5.17
C MET A 123 -7.44 -10.53 4.96
N ASN A 124 -8.41 -11.27 5.48
CA ASN A 124 -9.81 -10.86 5.44
C ASN A 124 -10.06 -9.68 6.39
N LYS A 125 -10.63 -8.56 5.89
CA LYS A 125 -10.92 -7.34 6.66
C LYS A 125 -11.84 -7.57 7.87
N ASN A 126 -12.71 -8.57 7.81
CA ASN A 126 -13.69 -8.87 8.84
C ASN A 126 -13.31 -10.10 9.70
N LYS A 127 -12.17 -10.74 9.40
CA LYS A 127 -11.75 -11.97 10.07
C LYS A 127 -10.22 -12.06 10.10
N ALA A 128 -9.63 -11.39 11.08
CA ALA A 128 -8.17 -11.24 11.19
C ALA A 128 -7.39 -12.58 11.19
N ASN A 129 -7.98 -13.67 11.70
CA ASN A 129 -7.36 -14.99 11.68
C ASN A 129 -7.42 -15.69 10.30
N ASP A 130 -8.14 -15.11 9.32
CA ASP A 130 -8.20 -15.61 7.95
C ASP A 130 -7.11 -14.90 7.11
N THR A 131 -5.86 -15.27 7.41
CA THR A 131 -4.65 -14.74 6.75
C THR A 131 -4.03 -15.83 5.89
N PHE A 132 -3.70 -15.49 4.65
CA PHE A 132 -3.13 -16.40 3.67
C PHE A 132 -1.83 -15.85 3.09
N CYS A 133 -0.76 -16.65 3.12
CA CYS A 133 0.52 -16.30 2.49
C CYS A 133 0.41 -16.50 0.97
N LEU A 134 0.44 -15.41 0.23
CA LEU A 134 0.44 -15.43 -1.23
C LEU A 134 1.79 -15.82 -1.80
N ASP A 135 2.86 -15.25 -1.23
CA ASP A 135 4.23 -15.62 -1.59
C ASP A 135 5.20 -15.41 -0.41
N ARG A 136 6.07 -16.38 -0.19
CA ARG A 136 7.05 -16.35 0.90
C ARG A 136 8.39 -15.85 0.37
N VAL A 137 8.54 -14.54 0.37
CA VAL A 137 9.70 -13.83 -0.18
C VAL A 137 10.08 -12.64 0.69
N ASN A 138 11.33 -12.19 0.56
CA ASN A 138 11.73 -10.87 1.04
C ASN A 138 11.32 -9.85 -0.02
N GLY A 139 10.08 -9.33 0.12
CA GLY A 139 9.46 -8.43 -0.85
C GLY A 139 9.42 -6.98 -0.39
N LYS A 140 9.25 -6.08 -1.36
CA LYS A 140 9.04 -4.65 -1.16
C LYS A 140 7.99 -4.14 -2.14
N TYR A 141 7.49 -2.94 -1.90
CA TYR A 141 6.60 -2.22 -2.82
C TYR A 141 5.41 -3.04 -3.29
N VAL A 142 4.64 -3.57 -2.34
CA VAL A 142 3.42 -4.32 -2.67
C VAL A 142 2.37 -3.37 -3.23
N LEU A 143 1.84 -3.70 -4.40
CA LEU A 143 0.82 -2.92 -5.11
C LEU A 143 -0.29 -3.85 -5.59
N LEU A 144 -1.52 -3.62 -5.13
CA LEU A 144 -2.69 -4.29 -5.64
C LEU A 144 -3.28 -3.51 -6.82
N ALA A 145 -3.45 -4.19 -7.95
CA ALA A 145 -4.24 -3.67 -9.06
C ALA A 145 -5.08 -4.79 -9.68
N ASP A 146 -6.36 -4.52 -9.89
CA ASP A 146 -7.34 -5.49 -10.36
C ASP A 146 -7.32 -6.78 -9.50
N ASN A 147 -6.97 -7.90 -10.10
CA ASN A 147 -6.91 -9.21 -9.43
C ASN A 147 -5.48 -9.72 -9.20
N ASP A 148 -4.49 -8.85 -9.34
CA ASP A 148 -3.09 -9.20 -9.15
C ASP A 148 -2.42 -8.30 -8.10
N VAL A 149 -1.54 -8.91 -7.32
CA VAL A 149 -0.64 -8.25 -6.38
C VAL A 149 0.75 -8.26 -6.98
N TYR A 150 1.30 -7.07 -7.24
CA TYR A 150 2.64 -6.84 -7.79
C TYR A 150 3.60 -6.50 -6.65
N TYR A 151 4.82 -6.97 -6.71
CA TYR A 151 5.85 -6.71 -5.70
C TYR A 151 7.24 -6.92 -6.27
N THR A 152 8.22 -6.19 -5.73
CA THR A 152 9.63 -6.49 -5.99
C THR A 152 10.15 -7.46 -4.93
N CYS A 153 11.06 -8.33 -5.30
CA CYS A 153 11.74 -9.20 -4.36
C CYS A 153 13.25 -9.21 -4.64
N SER A 154 14.04 -9.40 -3.57
CA SER A 154 15.50 -9.49 -3.62
C SER A 154 15.92 -10.81 -2.99
N SER A 155 15.78 -11.93 -3.73
CA SER A 155 16.35 -13.21 -3.29
C SER A 155 17.75 -13.41 -3.88
N ASP A 156 17.83 -13.86 -5.13
CA ASP A 156 19.09 -14.05 -5.85
C ASP A 156 19.38 -12.89 -6.82
N SER A 157 18.32 -12.26 -7.34
CA SER A 157 18.34 -11.02 -8.12
C SER A 157 17.11 -10.20 -7.79
N VAL A 158 17.18 -8.88 -8.00
CA VAL A 158 15.99 -8.02 -7.87
C VAL A 158 15.07 -8.31 -9.05
N SER A 159 13.81 -8.57 -8.78
CA SER A 159 12.82 -8.86 -9.81
C SER A 159 11.44 -8.32 -9.46
N LEU A 160 10.68 -7.94 -10.50
CA LEU A 160 9.25 -7.68 -10.39
C LEU A 160 8.48 -8.97 -10.56
N LYS A 161 7.65 -9.29 -9.58
CA LYS A 161 6.74 -10.44 -9.61
C LYS A 161 5.30 -10.00 -9.44
N LYS A 162 4.41 -10.87 -9.87
CA LYS A 162 2.99 -10.78 -9.53
C LYS A 162 2.45 -12.10 -9.03
N VAL A 163 1.44 -12.03 -8.20
CA VAL A 163 0.64 -13.17 -7.75
C VAL A 163 -0.84 -12.80 -7.82
N SER A 164 -1.70 -13.71 -8.28
CA SER A 164 -3.14 -13.47 -8.27
C SER A 164 -3.66 -13.33 -6.83
N THR A 165 -4.71 -12.52 -6.64
CA THR A 165 -5.33 -12.29 -5.31
C THR A 165 -5.76 -13.58 -4.61
N ASP A 166 -6.05 -14.65 -5.36
CA ASP A 166 -6.38 -15.98 -4.81
C ASP A 166 -5.15 -16.88 -4.56
N GLY A 167 -3.94 -16.43 -4.94
CA GLY A 167 -2.66 -17.12 -4.73
C GLY A 167 -2.38 -18.27 -5.69
N LYS A 168 -3.22 -18.51 -6.71
CA LYS A 168 -3.10 -19.68 -7.61
C LYS A 168 -2.14 -19.47 -8.77
N SER A 169 -1.94 -18.23 -9.19
CA SER A 169 -1.05 -17.89 -10.31
C SER A 169 0.07 -16.98 -9.82
N LYS A 170 1.31 -17.32 -10.18
CA LYS A 170 2.50 -16.49 -9.93
C LYS A 170 3.30 -16.35 -11.21
N GLU A 171 3.87 -15.17 -11.42
CA GLU A 171 4.68 -14.86 -12.60
C GLU A 171 5.80 -13.90 -12.26
N THR A 172 7.01 -14.10 -12.77
CA THR A 172 8.05 -13.08 -12.82
C THR A 172 7.84 -12.28 -14.09
N LEU A 173 7.70 -10.96 -13.95
CA LEU A 173 7.43 -10.05 -15.05
C LEU A 173 8.71 -9.44 -15.62
N LEU A 174 9.64 -9.05 -14.74
CA LEU A 174 10.92 -8.45 -15.10
C LEU A 174 12.00 -8.93 -14.13
N ASP A 175 13.17 -9.24 -14.65
CA ASP A 175 14.40 -9.51 -13.87
C ASP A 175 15.30 -8.28 -13.92
N LEU A 176 14.81 -7.18 -13.35
CA LEU A 176 15.44 -5.87 -13.31
C LEU A 176 15.21 -5.22 -11.94
N ASP A 177 16.15 -4.37 -11.51
CA ASP A 177 15.93 -3.50 -10.36
C ASP A 177 15.04 -2.33 -10.77
N ILE A 178 13.84 -2.31 -10.21
CA ILE A 178 12.82 -1.32 -10.53
C ILE A 178 12.15 -0.78 -9.28
N LEU A 179 11.59 0.43 -9.40
CA LEU A 179 10.63 0.99 -8.46
C LEU A 179 9.23 0.96 -9.08
N PRO A 180 8.29 0.16 -8.56
CA PRO A 180 6.90 0.15 -9.01
C PRO A 180 6.23 1.51 -8.83
N VAL A 181 5.44 1.93 -9.81
CA VAL A 181 4.71 3.20 -9.80
C VAL A 181 3.21 2.97 -9.67
N SER A 182 2.61 2.38 -10.69
CA SER A 182 1.16 2.09 -10.73
C SER A 182 0.82 1.08 -11.82
N VAL A 183 -0.43 0.61 -11.79
CA VAL A 183 -1.02 -0.17 -12.91
C VAL A 183 -2.27 0.55 -13.38
N GLN A 184 -2.36 0.83 -14.68
CA GLN A 184 -3.51 1.48 -15.30
C GLN A 184 -3.78 0.83 -16.67
N ASN A 185 -5.01 0.44 -16.94
CA ASN A 185 -5.45 -0.09 -18.23
C ASN A 185 -4.55 -1.23 -18.77
N SER A 186 -4.21 -2.21 -17.93
CA SER A 186 -3.29 -3.33 -18.27
C SER A 186 -1.86 -2.89 -18.59
N THR A 187 -1.45 -1.72 -18.17
CA THR A 187 -0.08 -1.20 -18.28
C THR A 187 0.51 -1.04 -16.88
N PHE A 188 1.65 -1.66 -16.63
CA PHE A 188 2.42 -1.50 -15.40
C PHE A 188 3.48 -0.44 -15.60
N TYR A 189 3.42 0.64 -14.82
CA TYR A 189 4.40 1.73 -14.84
C TYR A 189 5.46 1.49 -13.77
N TYR A 190 6.72 1.73 -14.12
CA TYR A 190 7.86 1.56 -13.22
C TYR A 190 9.02 2.49 -13.57
N LEU A 191 9.87 2.80 -12.59
CA LEU A 191 11.17 3.39 -12.85
C LEU A 191 12.21 2.28 -13.03
N ASN A 192 13.02 2.40 -14.07
CA ASN A 192 14.16 1.51 -14.29
C ASN A 192 15.39 2.05 -13.54
N ASN A 193 15.77 1.42 -12.43
CA ASN A 193 16.91 1.85 -11.62
C ASN A 193 18.27 1.60 -12.32
N GLU A 194 18.30 0.72 -13.32
CA GLU A 194 19.50 0.41 -14.09
C GLU A 194 19.75 1.42 -15.22
N GLU A 195 18.71 2.17 -15.64
CA GLU A 195 18.76 3.13 -16.74
C GLU A 195 18.28 4.52 -16.30
N ASN A 196 19.03 5.19 -15.45
CA ASN A 196 18.82 6.59 -15.04
C ASN A 196 17.40 6.92 -14.52
N LEU A 197 16.68 5.97 -13.93
CA LEU A 197 15.32 6.17 -13.42
C LEU A 197 14.31 6.55 -14.52
N HIS A 198 14.49 6.06 -15.75
CA HIS A 198 13.51 6.27 -16.81
C HIS A 198 12.14 5.73 -16.41
N LEU A 199 11.09 6.53 -16.61
CA LEU A 199 9.72 6.06 -16.44
C LEU A 199 9.33 5.18 -17.63
N MET A 200 9.11 3.90 -17.33
CA MET A 200 8.77 2.86 -18.27
C MET A 200 7.33 2.41 -18.14
N ALA A 201 6.77 1.91 -19.23
CA ALA A 201 5.45 1.28 -19.29
C ALA A 201 5.61 -0.15 -19.86
N LEU A 202 5.28 -1.15 -19.05
CA LEU A 202 5.19 -2.55 -19.45
C LEU A 202 3.74 -2.89 -19.81
N ASP A 203 3.48 -3.25 -21.05
CA ASP A 203 2.22 -3.85 -21.44
C ASP A 203 2.11 -5.27 -20.84
N LEU A 204 1.14 -5.47 -19.96
CA LEU A 204 0.98 -6.73 -19.24
C LEU A 204 0.49 -7.89 -20.12
N LYS A 205 -0.05 -7.60 -21.32
CA LYS A 205 -0.51 -8.61 -22.28
C LYS A 205 0.60 -9.05 -23.23
N THR A 206 1.31 -8.08 -23.83
CA THR A 206 2.37 -8.34 -24.81
C THR A 206 3.73 -8.56 -24.15
N LYS A 207 3.90 -8.17 -22.88
CA LYS A 207 5.16 -8.21 -22.13
C LYS A 207 6.26 -7.35 -22.75
N THR A 208 5.88 -6.29 -23.42
CA THR A 208 6.82 -5.33 -24.02
C THR A 208 6.87 -4.05 -23.23
N SER A 209 8.06 -3.52 -23.00
CA SER A 209 8.28 -2.26 -22.29
C SER A 209 8.60 -1.14 -23.27
N ARG A 210 8.17 0.09 -22.93
CA ARG A 210 8.53 1.32 -23.64
C ARG A 210 8.76 2.45 -22.66
N GLN A 211 9.62 3.39 -23.00
CA GLN A 211 9.79 4.61 -22.23
C GLN A 211 8.55 5.52 -22.35
N VAL A 212 8.15 6.16 -21.26
CA VAL A 212 6.96 7.05 -21.19
C VAL A 212 7.34 8.52 -21.33
N LEU A 213 8.39 8.94 -20.64
CA LEU A 213 8.89 10.31 -20.59
C LEU A 213 10.33 10.37 -21.06
N ALA A 214 10.74 11.49 -21.66
CA ALA A 214 12.13 11.78 -21.97
C ALA A 214 12.91 12.22 -20.72
N GLU A 215 12.21 12.82 -19.74
CA GLU A 215 12.74 13.32 -18.49
C GLU A 215 12.90 12.18 -17.46
N ASP A 216 13.95 12.26 -16.66
CA ASP A 216 14.19 11.38 -15.54
C ASP A 216 13.51 11.94 -14.30
N VAL A 217 12.47 11.27 -13.85
CA VAL A 217 11.61 11.71 -12.75
C VAL A 217 11.63 10.71 -11.62
N TYR A 218 12.07 11.12 -10.44
CA TYR A 218 12.03 10.29 -9.24
C TYR A 218 10.69 10.40 -8.53
N MET A 219 10.21 9.29 -7.96
CA MET A 219 8.90 9.14 -7.29
C MET A 219 7.71 9.65 -8.12
N PRO A 220 7.56 9.27 -9.40
CA PRO A 220 6.47 9.76 -10.22
C PRO A 220 5.11 9.26 -9.71
N ILE A 221 4.14 10.17 -9.57
CA ILE A 221 2.75 9.88 -9.26
C ILE A 221 1.92 10.25 -10.48
N ILE A 222 1.30 9.24 -11.10
CA ILE A 222 0.59 9.38 -12.37
C ILE A 222 -0.90 9.53 -12.11
N GLU A 223 -1.47 10.66 -12.51
CA GLU A 223 -2.91 10.95 -12.43
C GLU A 223 -3.44 11.42 -13.78
N GLY A 224 -4.11 10.51 -14.48
CA GLY A 224 -4.55 10.75 -15.85
C GLY A 224 -3.37 11.00 -16.80
N SER A 225 -3.32 12.18 -17.41
CA SER A 225 -2.20 12.62 -18.27
C SER A 225 -1.13 13.40 -17.52
N THR A 226 -1.27 13.65 -16.21
CA THR A 226 -0.31 14.41 -15.41
C THR A 226 0.56 13.47 -14.60
N VAL A 227 1.87 13.72 -14.60
CA VAL A 227 2.85 13.07 -13.74
C VAL A 227 3.44 14.13 -12.81
N TYR A 228 3.25 13.95 -11.51
CA TYR A 228 3.95 14.72 -10.48
C TYR A 228 5.19 13.96 -10.07
N GLY A 229 6.31 14.66 -9.84
CA GLY A 229 7.53 13.99 -9.43
C GLY A 229 8.68 14.95 -9.17
N ILE A 230 9.86 14.39 -8.98
CA ILE A 230 11.09 15.09 -8.65
C ILE A 230 12.02 15.02 -9.86
N ASP A 231 12.38 16.18 -10.42
CA ASP A 231 13.34 16.28 -11.53
C ASP A 231 14.77 16.15 -10.98
N ILE A 232 15.40 15.01 -11.23
CA ILE A 232 16.75 14.74 -10.70
C ILE A 232 17.86 15.55 -11.37
N HIS A 233 17.62 16.11 -12.55
CA HIS A 233 18.58 16.93 -13.30
C HIS A 233 18.47 18.42 -13.01
N ASP A 234 17.36 18.86 -12.41
CA ASP A 234 17.15 20.26 -12.01
C ASP A 234 17.09 20.40 -10.49
N ASN A 235 18.22 20.16 -9.83
CA ASN A 235 18.39 20.29 -8.38
C ASN A 235 17.35 19.52 -7.53
N TYR A 236 16.80 18.42 -8.04
CA TYR A 236 15.71 17.66 -7.40
C TYR A 236 14.46 18.52 -7.17
N SER A 237 14.14 19.39 -8.11
CA SER A 237 12.97 20.26 -8.05
C SER A 237 11.66 19.50 -8.17
N LEU A 238 10.58 20.06 -7.58
CA LEU A 238 9.24 19.52 -7.73
C LEU A 238 8.63 19.97 -9.05
N ILE A 239 8.19 19.03 -9.86
CA ILE A 239 7.61 19.30 -11.18
C ILE A 239 6.28 18.59 -11.41
N SER A 240 5.53 19.07 -12.38
CA SER A 240 4.49 18.33 -13.07
C SER A 240 4.79 18.26 -14.57
N LEU A 241 4.48 17.10 -15.17
CA LEU A 241 4.65 16.79 -16.58
C LEU A 241 3.33 16.35 -17.18
N ASN A 242 3.02 16.82 -18.37
CA ASN A 242 1.89 16.33 -19.14
C ASN A 242 2.37 15.29 -20.16
N THR A 243 1.88 14.05 -20.05
CA THR A 243 2.29 12.95 -20.93
C THR A 243 1.72 13.05 -22.34
N THR A 244 0.76 13.96 -22.61
CA THR A 244 0.12 14.13 -23.92
C THR A 244 0.90 15.07 -24.82
N ASP A 245 1.39 16.19 -24.28
CA ASP A 245 2.09 17.24 -25.01
C ASP A 245 3.54 17.46 -24.59
N GLY A 246 3.98 16.74 -23.52
CA GLY A 246 5.34 16.85 -22.98
C GLY A 246 5.61 18.16 -22.21
N SER A 247 4.58 18.98 -21.92
CA SER A 247 4.77 20.22 -21.18
C SER A 247 5.21 19.95 -19.74
N LYS A 248 6.23 20.69 -19.29
CA LYS A 248 6.78 20.64 -17.92
C LYS A 248 6.49 21.94 -17.18
N THR A 249 5.98 21.83 -15.97
CA THR A 249 5.77 22.95 -15.05
C THR A 249 6.61 22.76 -13.81
N LEU A 250 7.42 23.76 -13.47
CA LEU A 250 8.17 23.83 -12.22
C LEU A 250 7.23 24.30 -11.11
N LEU A 251 7.13 23.50 -10.03
CA LEU A 251 6.25 23.80 -8.89
C LEU A 251 7.02 24.36 -7.68
N ASP A 252 8.19 23.79 -7.36
CA ASP A 252 9.12 24.32 -6.34
C ASP A 252 10.57 23.99 -6.73
N THR A 253 11.49 24.96 -6.52
CA THR A 253 12.94 24.85 -6.82
C THR A 253 13.75 24.24 -5.68
N GLY A 254 13.14 23.96 -4.54
CA GLY A 254 13.82 23.33 -3.41
C GLY A 254 14.28 21.92 -3.76
N ARG A 255 15.37 21.46 -3.12
CA ARG A 255 15.75 20.04 -3.22
C ARG A 255 14.75 19.17 -2.46
N ILE A 256 14.04 18.34 -3.18
CA ILE A 256 12.95 17.51 -2.67
C ILE A 256 13.44 16.06 -2.48
N ASP A 257 13.11 15.46 -1.34
CA ASP A 257 13.47 14.07 -1.02
C ASP A 257 12.28 13.10 -1.14
N LEU A 258 11.06 13.55 -0.77
CA LEU A 258 9.85 12.73 -0.74
C LEU A 258 8.64 13.56 -1.17
N ILE A 259 7.68 12.88 -1.82
CA ILE A 259 6.39 13.48 -2.17
C ILE A 259 5.22 12.55 -1.84
N ASN A 260 4.05 13.14 -1.65
CA ASN A 260 2.75 12.47 -1.72
C ASN A 260 1.72 13.43 -2.32
N VAL A 261 0.86 12.93 -3.19
CA VAL A 261 -0.17 13.73 -3.89
C VAL A 261 -1.54 13.38 -3.33
N THR A 262 -2.31 14.41 -3.01
CA THR A 262 -3.72 14.33 -2.60
C THR A 262 -4.60 15.04 -3.63
N ASP A 263 -5.90 14.99 -3.48
CA ASP A 263 -6.83 15.66 -4.41
C ASP A 263 -6.56 17.16 -4.58
N SER A 264 -6.07 17.83 -3.53
CA SER A 264 -5.89 19.28 -3.51
C SER A 264 -4.45 19.73 -3.45
N TYR A 265 -3.57 18.97 -2.82
CA TYR A 265 -2.20 19.36 -2.50
C TYR A 265 -1.17 18.29 -2.84
N ILE A 266 0.04 18.73 -3.12
CA ILE A 266 1.24 17.92 -3.08
C ILE A 266 1.93 18.22 -1.75
N TYR A 267 2.14 17.18 -0.92
CA TYR A 267 2.95 17.23 0.28
C TYR A 267 4.36 16.76 -0.07
N TYR A 268 5.38 17.49 0.36
CA TYR A 268 6.75 17.17 0.01
C TYR A 268 7.74 17.59 1.09
N GLN A 269 8.81 16.82 1.23
CA GLN A 269 9.91 17.09 2.14
C GLN A 269 11.07 17.73 1.38
N THR A 270 11.49 18.92 1.82
CA THR A 270 12.72 19.54 1.32
C THR A 270 13.92 19.10 2.16
N SER A 271 15.11 19.07 1.57
CA SER A 271 16.37 18.80 2.26
C SER A 271 17.27 20.02 2.33
N GLY A 272 18.49 19.87 2.90
CA GLY A 272 19.47 20.94 3.06
C GLY A 272 19.63 21.40 4.51
N SER A 273 20.10 22.64 4.70
CA SER A 273 20.40 23.19 6.04
C SER A 273 19.16 23.52 6.88
N THR A 274 18.04 23.77 6.22
CA THR A 274 16.74 24.09 6.85
C THR A 274 15.65 23.23 6.22
N PRO A 275 15.64 21.91 6.50
CA PRO A 275 14.66 21.00 5.91
C PRO A 275 13.25 21.34 6.43
N GLN A 276 12.26 21.19 5.56
CA GLN A 276 10.85 21.50 5.86
C GLN A 276 9.94 20.48 5.20
N LEU A 277 8.90 20.05 5.91
CA LEU A 277 7.72 19.46 5.28
C LEU A 277 6.82 20.60 4.81
N LYS A 278 6.53 20.61 3.52
CA LYS A 278 5.69 21.61 2.86
C LYS A 278 4.51 20.99 2.17
N ARG A 279 3.53 21.82 1.83
CA ARG A 279 2.48 21.49 0.85
C ARG A 279 2.31 22.64 -0.14
N ILE A 280 1.92 22.30 -1.35
CA ILE A 280 1.62 23.24 -2.44
C ILE A 280 0.37 22.74 -3.17
N ARG A 281 -0.44 23.64 -3.70
CA ARG A 281 -1.52 23.22 -4.59
C ARG A 281 -0.96 22.53 -5.84
N ARG A 282 -1.76 21.66 -6.43
CA ARG A 282 -1.37 20.88 -7.61
C ARG A 282 -1.01 21.73 -8.83
N ASP A 283 -1.48 22.97 -8.88
CA ASP A 283 -1.14 23.97 -9.90
C ASP A 283 0.10 24.83 -9.58
N GLY A 284 0.74 24.58 -8.43
CA GLY A 284 1.92 25.32 -7.97
C GLY A 284 1.60 26.58 -7.17
N SER A 285 0.33 26.88 -6.87
CA SER A 285 -0.08 28.01 -6.02
C SER A 285 -0.10 27.63 -4.53
N ASP A 286 -0.26 28.63 -3.67
CA ASP A 286 -0.53 28.51 -2.23
C ASP A 286 0.42 27.55 -1.49
N MET A 287 1.74 27.75 -1.64
CA MET A 287 2.75 26.97 -0.91
C MET A 287 2.76 27.37 0.57
N GLU A 288 2.71 26.37 1.45
CA GLU A 288 2.73 26.54 2.90
C GLU A 288 3.74 25.58 3.55
N VAL A 289 4.39 26.04 4.62
CA VAL A 289 5.19 25.17 5.50
C VAL A 289 4.26 24.43 6.45
N VAL A 290 4.31 23.11 6.42
CA VAL A 290 3.56 22.23 7.33
C VAL A 290 4.32 22.06 8.65
N ALA A 291 5.62 21.77 8.57
CA ALA A 291 6.46 21.61 9.75
C ALA A 291 7.94 21.84 9.44
N GLU A 292 8.65 22.40 10.41
CA GLU A 292 10.10 22.59 10.36
C GLU A 292 10.83 21.28 10.73
N GLY A 293 11.85 20.92 9.94
CA GLY A 293 12.67 19.73 10.17
C GLY A 293 12.53 18.67 9.06
N ALA A 294 13.26 17.57 9.23
CA ALA A 294 13.24 16.45 8.30
C ALA A 294 12.18 15.42 8.73
N TYR A 295 11.28 15.08 7.80
CA TYR A 295 10.20 14.13 8.01
C TYR A 295 10.22 13.05 6.94
N SER A 296 9.53 11.93 7.23
CA SER A 296 9.36 10.78 6.36
C SER A 296 7.99 10.15 6.58
N ASN A 297 7.68 9.08 5.83
CA ASN A 297 6.44 8.34 5.93
C ASN A 297 5.19 9.22 5.74
N ILE A 298 5.21 10.09 4.74
CA ILE A 298 4.12 11.02 4.44
C ILE A 298 2.97 10.22 3.80
N ASN A 299 2.01 9.77 4.63
CA ASN A 299 0.86 8.99 4.18
C ASN A 299 -0.42 9.83 4.28
N ALA A 300 -1.22 9.84 3.22
CA ALA A 300 -2.45 10.60 3.13
C ALA A 300 -3.69 9.69 3.24
N THR A 301 -4.71 10.21 3.91
CA THR A 301 -6.07 9.70 3.94
C THR A 301 -7.03 10.80 3.47
N SER A 302 -8.32 10.52 3.42
CA SER A 302 -9.32 11.55 3.05
C SER A 302 -9.39 12.72 4.04
N GLN A 303 -8.95 12.55 5.30
CA GLN A 303 -9.04 13.59 6.33
C GLN A 303 -7.69 14.11 6.81
N TYR A 304 -6.68 13.27 6.88
CA TYR A 304 -5.38 13.64 7.46
C TYR A 304 -4.21 13.19 6.59
N VAL A 305 -3.11 13.91 6.71
CA VAL A 305 -1.78 13.47 6.28
C VAL A 305 -0.97 13.16 7.53
N TYR A 306 -0.48 11.92 7.62
CA TYR A 306 0.34 11.41 8.71
C TYR A 306 1.80 11.37 8.30
N PHE A 307 2.70 11.68 9.24
CA PHE A 307 4.14 11.68 8.98
C PHE A 307 4.94 11.49 10.28
N THR A 308 6.20 11.11 10.15
CA THR A 308 7.12 10.93 11.29
C THR A 308 8.39 11.73 11.07
N LYS A 309 9.14 12.03 12.13
CA LYS A 309 10.50 12.58 11.97
C LYS A 309 11.38 11.55 11.26
N PHE A 310 12.25 12.02 10.39
CA PHE A 310 13.23 11.16 9.71
C PHE A 310 14.05 10.36 10.73
N GLY A 311 14.22 9.06 10.48
CA GLY A 311 14.92 8.14 11.37
C GLY A 311 14.16 7.75 12.64
N SER A 312 12.88 8.14 12.79
CA SER A 312 12.04 7.78 13.95
C SER A 312 10.69 7.26 13.49
N SER A 313 10.15 6.26 14.17
CA SER A 313 8.79 5.77 13.94
C SER A 313 7.74 6.48 14.79
N THR A 314 8.16 7.07 15.93
CA THR A 314 7.27 7.79 16.85
C THR A 314 7.97 9.07 17.39
N PRO A 315 7.18 10.14 17.72
CA PRO A 315 5.74 10.23 17.56
C PRO A 315 5.31 10.32 16.10
N VAL A 316 4.11 9.81 15.80
CA VAL A 316 3.43 10.05 14.55
C VAL A 316 2.73 11.41 14.65
N TYR A 317 3.00 12.30 13.71
CA TYR A 317 2.34 13.60 13.56
C TYR A 317 1.26 13.50 12.50
N LYS A 318 0.33 14.43 12.53
CA LYS A 318 -0.72 14.59 11.52
C LYS A 318 -1.09 16.05 11.32
N THR A 319 -1.63 16.35 10.15
CA THR A 319 -2.29 17.62 9.82
C THR A 319 -3.54 17.32 8.98
N PRO A 320 -4.59 18.16 9.02
CA PRO A 320 -5.71 18.00 8.09
C PRO A 320 -5.22 18.00 6.63
N VAL A 321 -5.79 17.12 5.80
CA VAL A 321 -5.44 17.01 4.37
C VAL A 321 -5.84 18.27 3.59
N SER A 322 -6.84 19.00 4.07
CA SER A 322 -7.32 20.26 3.51
C SER A 322 -7.61 21.27 4.63
N GLY A 323 -7.83 22.54 4.27
CA GLY A 323 -8.01 23.62 5.23
C GLY A 323 -6.68 24.10 5.85
N PRO A 324 -6.69 24.86 6.96
CA PRO A 324 -5.49 25.40 7.59
C PRO A 324 -4.54 24.29 8.09
N VAL A 325 -3.24 24.51 7.95
CA VAL A 325 -2.22 23.65 8.55
C VAL A 325 -2.38 23.68 10.08
N ASN A 326 -2.52 22.49 10.68
CA ASN A 326 -2.60 22.31 12.12
C ASN A 326 -1.94 21.00 12.50
N VAL A 327 -0.65 21.06 12.83
CA VAL A 327 0.13 19.86 13.18
C VAL A 327 -0.11 19.48 14.63
N THR A 328 -0.55 18.24 14.82
CA THR A 328 -0.75 17.62 16.14
C THR A 328 -0.14 16.21 16.13
N THR A 329 -0.02 15.60 17.31
CA THR A 329 0.36 14.19 17.45
C THR A 329 -0.86 13.26 17.23
N PHE A 330 -0.61 12.06 16.74
CA PHE A 330 -1.63 11.02 16.56
C PHE A 330 -1.83 10.24 17.89
N ASP A 331 -2.33 10.94 18.91
CA ASP A 331 -2.44 10.43 20.28
C ASP A 331 -3.40 9.26 20.42
N ARG A 332 -4.45 9.20 19.57
CA ARG A 332 -5.41 8.08 19.61
C ARG A 332 -4.75 6.74 19.31
N ALA A 333 -3.77 6.69 18.40
CA ALA A 333 -3.03 5.47 18.11
C ALA A 333 -2.16 5.03 19.29
N SER A 334 -1.51 5.98 19.99
CA SER A 334 -0.75 5.71 21.22
C SER A 334 -1.67 5.19 22.33
N GLN A 335 -2.83 5.83 22.54
CA GLN A 335 -3.81 5.41 23.55
C GLN A 335 -4.36 4.01 23.26
N ALA A 336 -4.65 3.70 21.99
CA ALA A 336 -5.11 2.36 21.58
C ALA A 336 -4.04 1.29 21.84
N ALA A 337 -2.78 1.58 21.54
CA ALA A 337 -1.66 0.68 21.85
C ALA A 337 -1.54 0.39 23.34
N ILE A 338 -1.61 1.42 24.20
CA ILE A 338 -1.59 1.27 25.65
C ILE A 338 -2.78 0.44 26.15
N ALA A 339 -3.97 0.67 25.59
CA ALA A 339 -5.17 -0.10 25.95
C ALA A 339 -5.02 -1.59 25.64
N GLU A 340 -4.41 -1.95 24.50
CA GLU A 340 -4.13 -3.34 24.14
C GLU A 340 -3.11 -4.01 25.07
N ILE A 341 -2.04 -3.31 25.46
CA ILE A 341 -1.06 -3.80 26.44
C ILE A 341 -1.76 -4.11 27.77
N ASN A 342 -2.62 -3.21 28.24
CA ASN A 342 -3.36 -3.38 29.51
C ASN A 342 -4.39 -4.52 29.48
N LYS A 343 -4.95 -4.87 28.31
CA LYS A 343 -5.82 -6.06 28.17
C LYS A 343 -5.03 -7.36 28.33
N ASN A 344 -3.80 -7.41 27.85
CA ASN A 344 -2.95 -8.60 27.86
C ASN A 344 -2.27 -8.82 29.24
N LEU A 345 -2.31 -7.83 30.16
CA LEU A 345 -1.80 -7.93 31.51
C LEU A 345 -2.84 -8.39 32.54
N LYS A 346 -4.11 -8.48 32.15
CA LYS A 346 -5.23 -8.99 32.97
C LYS A 346 -5.52 -10.45 32.62
#